data_3b493997e14a52eea452707992adc695
#
_entry.id   3b493997e14a52eea452707992adc695
#
_cell.length_a   1.000
_cell.length_b   1.000
_cell.length_c   1.000
_cell.angle_alpha   90.00
_cell.angle_beta   90.00
_cell.angle_gamma   90.00
#
_symmetry.space_group_name_H-M   'P 1'
#
loop_
_entity.id
_entity.type
_entity.pdbx_description
1 polymer ?
#
loop_
_entity_poly.entity_id
_entity_poly.type
_entity_poly.pdbx_seq_one_letter_code
_entity_poly.pdbx_strand_id
1 'polypeptide(L)'
;MKKILVVDDEESIRFLYKEELEEDGYIVECAGNGEEALQKLFAFKPDLISLDIKMPGMDGLEALKLIRERERQLPIILCSAYGEYKQDLTTWASDAYVVKCADLTNFKSTIRKLLGS
;
A
#
# COMPACT_ATOMS: atom_id res chain seq x y z
N MET A 1 -13.11 7.46 10.79
CA MET A 1 -12.81 6.31 9.93
C MET A 1 -11.39 6.43 9.43
N LYS A 2 -10.70 5.31 9.36
CA LYS A 2 -9.31 5.30 8.90
C LYS A 2 -9.26 5.39 7.38
N LYS A 3 -8.22 6.05 6.88
CA LYS A 3 -8.02 6.27 5.45
C LYS A 3 -6.89 5.40 4.93
N ILE A 4 -7.12 4.73 3.82
CA ILE A 4 -6.13 3.85 3.20
C ILE A 4 -5.90 4.31 1.75
N LEU A 5 -4.64 4.45 1.37
CA LEU A 5 -4.26 4.72 0.00
C LEU A 5 -3.74 3.41 -0.62
N VAL A 6 -4.38 2.96 -1.70
CA VAL A 6 -3.98 1.74 -2.42
C VAL A 6 -3.23 2.15 -3.67
N VAL A 7 -1.98 1.74 -3.77
CA VAL A 7 -1.12 2.08 -4.91
C VAL A 7 -0.81 0.81 -5.68
N ASP A 8 -1.32 0.71 -6.91
CA ASP A 8 -1.14 -0.45 -7.77
C ASP A 8 -1.39 0.00 -9.20
N ASP A 9 -0.60 -0.48 -10.16
CA ASP A 9 -0.75 -0.09 -11.56
C ASP A 9 -1.90 -0.81 -12.26
N GLU A 10 -2.42 -1.88 -11.66
CA GLU A 10 -3.52 -2.64 -12.24
C GLU A 10 -4.87 -2.10 -11.76
N GLU A 11 -5.67 -1.62 -12.70
CA GLU A 11 -6.98 -1.06 -12.39
C GLU A 11 -7.89 -2.07 -11.68
N SER A 12 -7.86 -3.33 -12.11
CA SER A 12 -8.68 -4.38 -11.51
C SER A 12 -8.34 -4.62 -10.04
N ILE A 13 -7.05 -4.53 -9.70
CA ILE A 13 -6.60 -4.70 -8.32
C ILE A 13 -7.05 -3.50 -7.48
N ARG A 14 -6.88 -2.28 -8.00
CA ARG A 14 -7.33 -1.09 -7.29
C ARG A 14 -8.82 -1.16 -6.98
N PHE A 15 -9.62 -1.57 -7.98
CA PHE A 15 -11.06 -1.69 -7.82
C PHE A 15 -11.42 -2.72 -6.74
N LEU A 16 -10.79 -3.91 -6.82
CA LEU A 16 -11.05 -4.98 -5.87
C LEU A 16 -10.70 -4.56 -4.44
N TYR A 17 -9.52 -4.00 -4.26
CA TYR A 17 -9.06 -3.62 -2.93
C TYR A 17 -9.92 -2.50 -2.35
N LYS A 18 -10.26 -1.52 -3.17
CA LYS A 18 -11.10 -0.42 -2.73
C LYS A 18 -12.46 -0.93 -2.27
N GLU A 19 -13.10 -1.78 -3.07
CA GLU A 19 -14.40 -2.33 -2.74
C GLU A 19 -14.38 -3.13 -1.45
N GLU A 20 -13.38 -4.01 -1.32
CA GLU A 20 -13.26 -4.86 -0.15
C GLU A 20 -12.95 -4.07 1.12
N LEU A 21 -12.08 -3.08 1.03
CA LEU A 21 -11.72 -2.29 2.20
C LEU A 21 -12.83 -1.33 2.60
N GLU A 22 -13.57 -0.80 1.64
CA GLU A 22 -14.72 0.05 1.96
C GLU A 22 -15.80 -0.73 2.68
N GLU A 23 -15.98 -2.00 2.34
CA GLU A 23 -16.90 -2.88 3.07
C GLU A 23 -16.50 -3.03 4.54
N ASP A 24 -15.21 -2.98 4.81
CA ASP A 24 -14.71 -3.09 6.19
C ASP A 24 -14.76 -1.75 6.93
N GLY A 25 -15.26 -0.69 6.29
CA GLY A 25 -15.46 0.59 6.94
C GLY A 25 -14.34 1.61 6.75
N TYR A 26 -13.38 1.34 5.85
CA TYR A 26 -12.31 2.29 5.59
C TYR A 26 -12.70 3.27 4.48
N ILE A 27 -12.05 4.45 4.49
CA ILE A 27 -12.13 5.39 3.38
C ILE A 27 -10.92 5.11 2.50
N VAL A 28 -11.14 4.84 1.21
CA VAL A 28 -10.08 4.38 0.32
C VAL A 28 -9.94 5.28 -0.89
N GLU A 29 -8.70 5.68 -1.18
CA GLU A 29 -8.35 6.27 -2.46
C GLU A 29 -7.28 5.41 -3.12
N CYS A 30 -7.13 5.55 -4.43
CA CYS A 30 -6.22 4.73 -5.21
C CYS A 30 -5.28 5.60 -6.02
N ALA A 31 -4.08 5.07 -6.27
CA ALA A 31 -3.10 5.67 -7.16
C ALA A 31 -2.57 4.60 -8.09
N GLY A 32 -2.32 4.96 -9.34
CA GLY A 32 -1.86 4.01 -10.34
C GLY A 32 -0.35 3.97 -10.53
N ASN A 33 0.38 4.83 -9.85
CA ASN A 33 1.85 4.86 -9.92
C ASN A 33 2.40 5.63 -8.72
N GLY A 34 3.74 5.60 -8.58
CA GLY A 34 4.38 6.22 -7.44
C GLY A 34 4.25 7.73 -7.39
N GLU A 35 4.26 8.39 -8.55
CA GLU A 35 4.12 9.85 -8.59
C GLU A 35 2.74 10.29 -8.11
N GLU A 36 1.70 9.61 -8.56
CA GLU A 36 0.34 9.88 -8.12
C GLU A 36 0.20 9.60 -6.62
N ALA A 37 0.86 8.54 -6.14
CA ALA A 37 0.85 8.20 -4.72
C ALA A 37 1.43 9.34 -3.89
N LEU A 38 2.54 9.94 -4.33
CA LEU A 38 3.14 11.05 -3.61
C LEU A 38 2.23 12.27 -3.57
N GLN A 39 1.53 12.55 -4.68
CA GLN A 39 0.57 13.64 -4.72
C GLN A 39 -0.58 13.41 -3.74
N LYS A 40 -1.11 12.21 -3.71
CA LYS A 40 -2.22 11.88 -2.83
C LYS A 40 -1.81 11.79 -1.37
N LEU A 41 -0.55 11.52 -1.10
CA LEU A 41 -0.04 11.54 0.26
C LEU A 41 -0.34 12.88 0.94
N PHE A 42 -0.15 13.98 0.21
CA PHE A 42 -0.46 15.31 0.74
C PHE A 42 -1.95 15.61 0.77
N ALA A 43 -2.64 15.29 -0.30
CA ALA A 43 -4.05 15.70 -0.46
C ALA A 43 -4.99 14.85 0.39
N PHE A 44 -4.76 13.56 0.45
CA PHE A 44 -5.63 12.62 1.13
C PHE A 44 -5.24 12.39 2.59
N LYS A 45 -3.95 12.43 2.89
CA LYS A 45 -3.39 12.18 4.22
C LYS A 45 -3.84 10.82 4.77
N PRO A 46 -3.43 9.74 4.12
CA PRO A 46 -3.87 8.41 4.54
C PRO A 46 -3.30 8.00 5.90
N ASP A 47 -3.99 7.10 6.57
CA ASP A 47 -3.51 6.49 7.81
C ASP A 47 -2.65 5.26 7.54
N LEU A 48 -2.72 4.73 6.33
CA LEU A 48 -1.95 3.57 5.90
C LEU A 48 -1.86 3.55 4.38
N ILE A 49 -0.73 3.09 3.85
CA ILE A 49 -0.54 2.90 2.40
C ILE A 49 -0.27 1.43 2.09
N SER A 50 -0.97 0.92 1.08
CA SER A 50 -0.69 -0.38 0.47
C SER A 50 0.01 -0.09 -0.86
N LEU A 51 1.24 -0.58 -1.03
CA LEU A 51 2.11 -0.17 -2.11
C LEU A 51 2.60 -1.38 -2.91
N ASP A 52 2.27 -1.41 -4.20
CA ASP A 52 2.75 -2.44 -5.11
C ASP A 52 4.23 -2.18 -5.44
N ILE A 53 5.04 -3.22 -5.48
CA ILE A 53 6.46 -3.09 -5.77
C ILE A 53 6.71 -2.85 -7.26
N LYS A 54 6.08 -3.64 -8.12
CA LYS A 54 6.32 -3.54 -9.57
C LYS A 54 5.31 -2.62 -10.24
N MET A 55 5.76 -1.44 -10.59
CA MET A 55 4.96 -0.45 -11.31
C MET A 55 5.82 0.21 -12.39
N PRO A 56 5.23 0.62 -13.53
CA PRO A 56 5.97 1.34 -14.55
C PRO A 56 6.40 2.72 -14.03
N GLY A 57 7.53 3.20 -14.50
CA GLY A 57 8.08 4.47 -14.06
C GLY A 57 8.73 4.32 -12.70
N MET A 58 8.25 5.07 -11.71
CA MET A 58 8.74 4.96 -10.34
C MET A 58 8.20 3.66 -9.73
N ASP A 59 9.08 2.71 -9.44
CA ASP A 59 8.65 1.44 -8.83
C ASP A 59 8.32 1.60 -7.35
N GLY A 60 7.74 0.53 -6.77
CA GLY A 60 7.28 0.58 -5.39
C GLY A 60 8.40 0.79 -4.38
N LEU A 61 9.59 0.27 -4.63
CA LEU A 61 10.70 0.43 -3.70
C LEU A 61 11.20 1.87 -3.69
N GLU A 62 11.25 2.51 -4.85
CA GLU A 62 11.60 3.92 -4.93
C GLU A 62 10.53 4.79 -4.27
N ALA A 63 9.26 4.49 -4.54
CA ALA A 63 8.15 5.19 -3.91
C ALA A 63 8.18 5.04 -2.39
N LEU A 64 8.47 3.83 -1.89
CA LEU A 64 8.59 3.57 -0.46
C LEU A 64 9.63 4.49 0.18
N LYS A 65 10.78 4.61 -0.46
CA LYS A 65 11.86 5.44 0.04
C LYS A 65 11.44 6.90 0.15
N LEU A 66 10.82 7.42 -0.91
CA LEU A 66 10.35 8.81 -0.95
C LEU A 66 9.24 9.08 0.04
N ILE A 67 8.31 8.15 0.18
CA ILE A 67 7.22 8.27 1.14
C ILE A 67 7.78 8.28 2.56
N ARG A 68 8.71 7.39 2.85
CA ARG A 68 9.29 7.28 4.19
C ARG A 68 10.09 8.52 4.57
N GLU A 69 10.70 9.19 3.62
CA GLU A 69 11.40 10.45 3.88
C GLU A 69 10.45 11.54 4.35
N ARG A 70 9.21 11.52 3.86
CA ARG A 70 8.19 12.52 4.19
C ARG A 70 7.36 12.14 5.39
N GLU A 71 7.06 10.84 5.52
CA GLU A 71 6.18 10.33 6.57
C GLU A 71 6.85 9.16 7.26
N ARG A 72 7.62 9.45 8.28
CA ARG A 72 8.45 8.46 8.96
C ARG A 72 7.67 7.37 9.69
N GLN A 73 6.48 7.69 10.16
CA GLN A 73 5.71 6.78 11.00
C GLN A 73 4.45 6.25 10.32
N LEU A 74 4.22 6.60 9.07
CA LEU A 74 3.05 6.12 8.35
C LEU A 74 3.16 4.62 8.12
N PRO A 75 2.16 3.82 8.53
CA PRO A 75 2.18 2.39 8.24
C PRO A 75 2.17 2.14 6.74
N ILE A 76 3.11 1.33 6.27
CA ILE A 76 3.24 0.98 4.85
C ILE A 76 3.29 -0.52 4.71
N ILE A 77 2.40 -1.07 3.86
CA ILE A 77 2.40 -2.48 3.50
C ILE A 77 2.91 -2.58 2.07
N LEU A 78 3.99 -3.34 1.86
CA LEU A 78 4.45 -3.67 0.52
C LEU A 78 3.72 -4.90 0.02
N CYS A 79 3.23 -4.84 -1.21
CA CYS A 79 2.55 -5.95 -1.85
C CYS A 79 3.29 -6.36 -3.11
N SER A 80 3.44 -7.65 -3.33
CA SER A 80 4.09 -8.19 -4.52
C SER A 80 3.38 -9.45 -4.97
N ALA A 81 3.32 -9.65 -6.29
CA ALA A 81 2.79 -10.90 -6.83
C ALA A 81 3.71 -12.08 -6.52
N TYR A 82 4.98 -11.80 -6.24
CA TYR A 82 5.99 -12.83 -5.97
C TYR A 82 6.70 -12.50 -4.66
N GLY A 83 7.15 -13.52 -3.94
CA GLY A 83 7.89 -13.34 -2.70
C GLY A 83 9.36 -12.96 -2.88
N GLU A 84 9.79 -12.67 -4.09
CA GLU A 84 11.21 -12.45 -4.41
C GLU A 84 11.82 -11.22 -3.76
N TYR A 85 11.02 -10.23 -3.40
CA TYR A 85 11.52 -9.01 -2.77
C TYR A 85 11.54 -9.07 -1.24
N LYS A 86 11.09 -10.18 -0.67
CA LYS A 86 10.97 -10.29 0.78
C LYS A 86 12.30 -10.11 1.51
N GLN A 87 13.39 -10.49 0.88
CA GLN A 87 14.72 -10.39 1.47
C GLN A 87 15.48 -9.15 1.02
N ASP A 88 14.85 -8.29 0.22
CA ASP A 88 15.49 -7.06 -0.24
C ASP A 88 15.68 -6.10 0.94
N LEU A 89 16.85 -5.50 1.03
CA LEU A 89 17.18 -4.60 2.13
C LEU A 89 16.29 -3.37 2.18
N THR A 90 15.76 -2.92 1.04
CA THR A 90 14.88 -1.75 1.02
C THR A 90 13.53 -2.03 1.64
N THR A 91 13.13 -3.29 1.75
CA THR A 91 11.83 -3.63 2.35
C THR A 91 11.80 -3.36 3.86
N TRP A 92 12.96 -3.19 4.50
CA TRP A 92 13.00 -2.89 5.93
C TRP A 92 12.27 -1.59 6.27
N ALA A 93 12.13 -0.69 5.31
CA ALA A 93 11.44 0.58 5.52
C ALA A 93 9.91 0.42 5.55
N SER A 94 9.39 -0.74 5.16
CA SER A 94 7.96 -1.02 5.25
C SER A 94 7.62 -1.61 6.61
N ASP A 95 6.36 -1.53 7.00
CA ASP A 95 5.89 -2.11 8.26
C ASP A 95 5.46 -3.56 8.08
N ALA A 96 5.12 -3.96 6.85
CA ALA A 96 4.72 -5.32 6.55
C ALA A 96 4.94 -5.61 5.06
N TYR A 97 5.02 -6.89 4.74
CA TYR A 97 5.15 -7.37 3.37
C TYR A 97 4.10 -8.45 3.16
N VAL A 98 3.29 -8.29 2.12
CA VAL A 98 2.21 -9.23 1.81
C VAL A 98 2.35 -9.68 0.36
N VAL A 99 2.29 -11.00 0.13
CA VAL A 99 2.27 -11.54 -1.22
C VAL A 99 0.85 -11.42 -1.74
N LYS A 100 0.67 -10.84 -2.93
CA LYS A 100 -0.64 -10.69 -3.55
C LYS A 100 -1.26 -12.04 -3.83
N CYS A 101 -2.54 -12.20 -3.48
CA CYS A 101 -3.32 -13.38 -3.81
C CYS A 101 -4.80 -13.00 -3.84
N ALA A 102 -5.63 -13.92 -4.36
CA ALA A 102 -7.06 -13.65 -4.45
C ALA A 102 -7.73 -13.59 -3.08
N ASP A 103 -7.16 -14.26 -2.09
CA ASP A 103 -7.67 -14.26 -0.73
C ASP A 103 -7.06 -13.06 0.02
N LEU A 104 -7.89 -12.09 0.38
CA LEU A 104 -7.45 -10.87 1.05
C LEU A 104 -7.43 -10.99 2.57
N THR A 105 -7.65 -12.16 3.13
CA THR A 105 -7.71 -12.36 4.57
C THR A 105 -6.44 -11.89 5.28
N ASN A 106 -5.28 -12.29 4.76
CA ASN A 106 -4.00 -11.90 5.34
C ASN A 106 -3.75 -10.39 5.20
N PHE A 107 -4.10 -9.83 4.05
CA PHE A 107 -3.97 -8.41 3.79
C PHE A 107 -4.83 -7.59 4.76
N LYS A 108 -6.09 -7.95 4.90
CA LYS A 108 -7.02 -7.27 5.81
C LYS A 108 -6.59 -7.41 7.27
N SER A 109 -6.12 -8.59 7.66
CA SER A 109 -5.61 -8.84 9.00
C SER A 109 -4.42 -7.96 9.32
N THR A 110 -3.51 -7.82 8.36
CA THR A 110 -2.32 -6.96 8.51
C THR A 110 -2.72 -5.50 8.67
N ILE A 111 -3.70 -5.04 7.90
CA ILE A 111 -4.20 -3.67 8.01
C ILE A 111 -4.76 -3.42 9.41
N ARG A 112 -5.62 -4.30 9.90
CA ARG A 112 -6.20 -4.16 11.23
C ARG A 112 -5.12 -4.11 12.31
N LYS A 113 -4.12 -4.96 12.18
CA LYS A 113 -3.02 -5.02 13.13
C LYS A 113 -2.24 -3.71 13.16
N LEU A 114 -1.92 -3.15 11.99
CA LEU A 114 -1.15 -1.92 11.91
C LEU A 114 -1.94 -0.70 12.35
N LEU A 115 -3.23 -0.67 12.11
CA LEU A 115 -4.09 0.46 12.50
C LEU A 115 -4.65 0.33 13.90
N GLY A 116 -4.47 -0.79 14.55
CA GLY A 116 -4.92 -0.99 15.92
C GLY A 116 -6.43 -1.17 16.06
N SER A 117 -7.08 -1.59 15.01
CA SER A 117 -8.53 -1.73 15.02
C SER A 117 -8.99 -3.09 14.57
#